data_02c3c6616bfc80dd4c0a0b6be0374d5c
#
_entry.id   02c3c6616bfc80dd4c0a0b6be0374d5c
#
_cell.length_a   1.000
_cell.length_b   1.000
_cell.length_c   1.000
_cell.angle_alpha   90.00
_cell.angle_beta   90.00
_cell.angle_gamma   90.00
#
_symmetry.space_group_name_H-M   'P 1'
#
loop_
_entity.id
_entity.type
_entity.pdbx_description
1 polymer ?
#
loop_
_entity_poly.entity_id
_entity_poly.type
_entity_poly.pdbx_seq_one_letter_code
_entity_poly.pdbx_strand_id
1 'polypeptide(L)' 'MEAREELKKLRESTGMNRKEFCEYFEIPYMTETDWELGNRRVPTYLLRLMEYKIRIEHLADKKNQEKTEDKK' A
#
# COMPACT_ATOMS: atom_id res chain seq x y z
N MET A 1 13.65 -9.22 6.35
CA MET A 1 12.44 -8.62 6.88
C MET A 1 11.23 -9.39 6.42
N GLU A 2 10.28 -9.57 7.28
CA GLU A 2 9.12 -10.35 6.92
C GLU A 2 8.18 -9.57 6.04
N ALA A 3 7.52 -10.30 5.14
CA ALA A 3 6.63 -9.66 4.19
C ALA A 3 5.48 -8.91 4.87
N ARG A 4 4.99 -9.46 5.99
CA ARG A 4 3.88 -8.77 6.67
C ARG A 4 4.30 -7.43 7.22
N GLU A 5 5.55 -7.32 7.65
CA GLU A 5 6.05 -6.05 8.15
C GLU A 5 6.22 -5.06 7.02
N GLU A 6 6.65 -5.55 5.86
CA GLU A 6 6.78 -4.67 4.71
C GLU A 6 5.43 -4.16 4.26
N LEU A 7 4.41 -5.02 4.30
CA LEU A 7 3.07 -4.61 3.94
C LEU A 7 2.56 -3.52 4.88
N LYS A 8 2.77 -3.73 6.18
CA LYS A 8 2.31 -2.75 7.15
C LYS A 8 3.02 -1.41 6.96
N LYS A 9 4.33 -1.45 6.74
CA LYS A 9 5.05 -0.22 6.50
C LYS A 9 4.59 0.47 5.24
N LEU A 10 4.32 -0.31 4.22
CA LEU A 10 3.85 0.25 2.96
C LEU A 10 2.52 0.96 3.18
N ARG A 11 1.59 0.31 3.88
CA ARG A 11 0.32 0.93 4.17
C ARG A 11 0.49 2.21 4.97
N GLU A 12 1.33 2.15 6.00
CA GLU A 12 1.53 3.31 6.85
C GLU A 12 2.15 4.47 6.09
N SER A 13 2.96 4.16 5.09
CA SER A 13 3.58 5.22 4.31
C SER A 13 2.56 6.02 3.49
N THR A 14 1.41 5.44 3.23
CA THR A 14 0.36 6.13 2.47
C THR A 14 -0.55 6.95 3.34
N GLY A 15 -0.52 6.72 4.66
CA GLY A 15 -1.44 7.40 5.55
C GLY A 15 -2.82 6.78 5.57
N MET A 16 -3.02 5.69 4.85
CA MET A 16 -4.33 5.04 4.81
C MET A 16 -4.47 4.04 5.94
N ASN A 17 -5.69 3.90 6.46
CA ASN A 17 -5.95 2.82 7.39
C ASN A 17 -6.23 1.55 6.58
N ARG A 18 -6.48 0.42 7.27
CA ARG A 18 -6.67 -0.82 6.56
C ARG A 18 -7.84 -0.79 5.60
N LYS A 19 -8.93 -0.20 6.04
CA LYS A 19 -10.12 -0.16 5.20
C LYS A 19 -9.85 0.62 3.91
N GLU A 20 -9.22 1.77 4.06
CA GLU A 20 -8.91 2.60 2.90
C GLU A 20 -7.93 1.90 1.97
N PHE A 21 -6.94 1.25 2.56
CA PHE A 21 -5.93 0.55 1.79
C PHE A 21 -6.56 -0.58 0.99
N CYS A 22 -7.47 -1.31 1.62
CA CYS A 22 -8.15 -2.40 0.95
C CYS A 22 -9.00 -1.92 -0.19
N GLU A 23 -9.68 -0.81 0.01
CA GLU A 23 -10.50 -0.26 -1.06
C GLU A 23 -9.66 0.22 -2.22
N TYR A 24 -8.53 0.82 -1.90
CA TYR A 24 -7.65 1.32 -2.95
C TYR A 24 -7.10 0.20 -3.81
N PHE A 25 -6.71 -0.91 -3.20
CA PHE A 25 -6.14 -2.04 -3.92
C PHE A 25 -7.16 -3.10 -4.27
N GLU A 26 -8.42 -2.92 -3.88
CA GLU A 26 -9.48 -3.87 -4.15
C GLU A 26 -9.16 -5.23 -3.56
N ILE A 27 -8.73 -5.23 -2.32
CA ILE A 27 -8.40 -6.44 -1.58
C ILE A 27 -9.45 -6.65 -0.50
N PRO A 28 -9.93 -7.88 -0.32
CA PRO A 28 -10.87 -8.13 0.79
C PRO A 28 -10.22 -7.77 2.12
N TYR A 29 -10.99 -7.12 2.98
CA TYR A 29 -10.47 -6.65 4.26
C TYR A 29 -9.89 -7.79 5.08
N MET A 30 -10.57 -8.94 5.09
CA MET A 30 -10.10 -10.08 5.86
C MET A 30 -8.77 -10.60 5.36
N THR A 31 -8.59 -10.56 4.03
CA THR A 31 -7.33 -11.03 3.47
C THR A 31 -6.17 -10.14 3.90
N GLU A 32 -6.38 -8.83 3.82
CA GLU A 32 -5.32 -7.90 4.21
C GLU A 32 -5.02 -8.03 5.69
N THR A 33 -6.06 -8.17 6.49
CA THR A 33 -5.88 -8.35 7.92
C THR A 33 -5.10 -9.61 8.22
N ASP A 34 -5.42 -10.71 7.54
CA ASP A 34 -4.69 -11.95 7.75
C ASP A 34 -3.22 -11.80 7.38
N TRP A 35 -2.94 -11.03 6.34
CA TRP A 35 -1.56 -10.79 5.96
C TRP A 35 -0.81 -10.05 7.06
N GLU A 36 -1.40 -8.98 7.59
CA GLU A 36 -0.71 -8.18 8.60
C GLU A 36 -0.57 -8.91 9.92
N LEU A 37 -1.52 -9.77 10.24
CA LEU A 37 -1.44 -10.54 11.46
C LEU A 37 -0.55 -11.77 11.34
N GLY A 38 -0.17 -12.11 10.12
CA GLY A 38 0.70 -13.27 9.93
C GLY A 38 -0.05 -14.57 9.76
N ASN A 39 -1.38 -14.53 9.65
CA ASN A 39 -2.17 -15.75 9.45
C ASN A 39 -2.06 -16.28 8.03
N ARG A 40 -1.71 -15.40 7.09
CA ARG A 40 -1.47 -15.77 5.71
C ARG A 40 -0.22 -15.07 5.23
N ARG A 41 0.48 -15.71 4.31
CA ARG A 41 1.68 -15.10 3.75
C ARG A 41 1.29 -14.22 2.57
N VAL A 42 1.71 -12.96 2.60
CA VAL A 42 1.46 -12.08 1.49
C VAL A 42 2.49 -12.37 0.40
N PRO A 43 2.05 -12.50 -0.87
CA PRO A 43 3.00 -12.78 -1.95
C PRO A 43 3.96 -11.62 -2.14
N THR A 44 5.22 -11.94 -2.27
CA THR A 44 6.25 -10.91 -2.42
C THR A 44 6.03 -10.08 -3.67
N TYR A 45 5.65 -10.72 -4.78
CA TYR A 45 5.45 -9.98 -6.01
C TYR A 45 4.32 -8.95 -5.85
N LEU A 46 3.33 -9.28 -5.03
CA LEU A 46 2.23 -8.37 -4.82
C LEU A 46 2.68 -7.13 -4.07
N LEU A 47 3.57 -7.32 -3.09
CA LEU A 47 4.13 -6.18 -2.38
C LEU A 47 4.86 -5.25 -3.32
N ARG A 48 5.58 -5.81 -4.28
CA ARG A 48 6.30 -4.98 -5.23
C ARG A 48 5.36 -4.23 -6.14
N LEU A 49 4.28 -4.87 -6.56
CA LEU A 49 3.30 -4.21 -7.40
C LEU A 49 2.61 -3.08 -6.64
N MET A 50 2.31 -3.32 -5.37
CA MET A 50 1.69 -2.29 -4.55
C MET A 50 2.62 -1.10 -4.37
N GLU A 51 3.88 -1.39 -4.10
CA GLU A 51 4.86 -0.32 -3.93
C GLU A 51 4.98 0.50 -5.21
N TYR A 52 5.00 -0.18 -6.33
CA TYR A 52 5.10 0.49 -7.61
C TYR A 52 3.90 1.40 -7.85
N LYS A 53 2.69 0.88 -7.58
CA LYS A 53 1.49 1.66 -7.79
C LYS A 53 1.47 2.89 -6.89
N ILE A 54 1.86 2.72 -5.64
CA ILE A 54 1.89 3.84 -4.71
C ILE A 54 2.88 4.89 -5.18
N ARG A 55 4.02 4.45 -5.67
CA ARG A 55 5.04 5.37 -6.15
C ARG A 55 4.56 6.12 -7.39
N ILE A 56 3.93 5.39 -8.30
CA ILE A 56 3.43 6.00 -9.53
C ILE A 56 2.35 7.03 -9.22
N GLU A 57 1.48 6.72 -8.28
CA GLU A 57 0.38 7.61 -7.97
C GLU A 57 0.71 8.61 -6.88
N HIS A 58 1.95 8.55 -6.38
CA HIS A 58 2.46 9.52 -5.41
C HIS A 58 1.67 9.54 -4.11
N LEU A 59 1.15 8.39 -3.71
CA LEU A 59 0.39 8.34 -2.49
C LEU A 59 1.25 8.56 -1.26
N ALA A 60 2.51 8.13 -1.32
CA ALA A 60 3.41 8.31 -0.20
C ALA A 60 4.17 9.61 -0.27
N ASP A 61 4.07 10.31 -1.38
CA ASP A 61 4.79 11.55 -1.59
C ASP A 61 3.79 12.65 -1.88
N LYS A 62 3.32 13.28 -0.83
CA LYS A 62 2.28 14.25 -0.98
C LYS A 62 2.69 15.48 -1.69
N LYS A 63 3.95 15.72 -1.76
CA LYS A 63 4.41 16.91 -2.42
C LYS A 63 4.10 16.90 -3.88
N ASN A 64 4.03 15.73 -4.46
CA ASN A 64 3.78 15.67 -5.86
C ASN A 64 2.38 15.96 -6.25
N GLN A 65 1.53 16.10 -5.30
CA GLN A 65 0.19 16.43 -5.64
C GLN A 65 0.04 17.82 -6.12
N GLU A 66 0.96 18.63 -5.81
CA GLU A 66 0.93 19.92 -6.34
C GLU A 66 1.37 19.94 -7.70
N LYS A 67 2.00 19.12 -8.07
CA LYS A 67 2.38 19.26 -9.34
C LYS A 67 1.60 18.59 -10.27
N THR A 68 1.25 18.55 -10.19
CA THR A 68 0.76 18.16 -10.92
C THR A 68 0.23 18.58 -11.56
N GLU A 69 0.46 18.95 -11.29
CA GLU A 69 0.41 19.47 -11.77
C GLU A 69 0.69 19.79 -12.44
N ASP A 70 0.89 19.88 -12.46
CA ASP A 70 1.46 20.23 -13.01
C ASP A 70 1.77 20.11 -13.74
N LYS A 71 1.79 19.93 -13.84
CA LYS A 71 2.29 19.75 -14.34
C LYS A 71 2.33 19.51 -14.93
N LYS A 72 2.14 19.32 -14.95
CA LYS A 72 2.39 18.95 -15.21
C LYS A 72 2.42 18.90 -15.40
#